data_04c0188aa80477fca6712c561ed8055d
#
_entry.id   04c0188aa80477fca6712c561ed8055d
#
_cell.length_a   1.000
_cell.length_b   1.000
_cell.length_c   1.000
_cell.angle_alpha   90.00
_cell.angle_beta   90.00
_cell.angle_gamma   90.00
#
_symmetry.space_group_name_H-M   'P 1'
#
loop_
_entity.id
_entity.type
_entity.pdbx_description
1 polymer ?
#
loop_
_entity_poly.entity_id
_entity_poly.type
_entity_poly.pdbx_seq_one_letter_code
_entity_poly.pdbx_strand_id
1 'polypeptide(L)'
;KRILKEAVSGLVCGPSYVSFEDALSRYDLIPERVNECSCATFAKQRNTHYKNDLGYYSFTNIPLRAFPYGVVLYKTPNYCWNMASPEKAICDLLYTRKPLKDANDVLGFLFDGMRIEEDDFYSLDMEKIRFLSELYGHSNLKLLKEAVS
;
A
#
# COMPACT_ATOMS: atom_id res chain seq x y z
N LYS A 1 0.48 -23.97 -16.67
CA LYS A 1 0.52 -22.51 -16.72
C LYS A 1 0.11 -21.92 -15.38
N ARG A 2 0.96 -21.15 -14.77
CA ARG A 2 0.73 -20.59 -13.45
C ARG A 2 -0.03 -19.26 -13.55
N ILE A 3 -1.11 -19.15 -12.76
CA ILE A 3 -1.87 -17.91 -12.63
C ILE A 3 -1.35 -17.16 -11.41
N LEU A 4 -1.02 -15.88 -11.58
CA LEU A 4 -0.52 -15.05 -10.49
C LEU A 4 -1.68 -14.46 -9.69
N LYS A 5 -1.56 -14.51 -8.36
CA LYS A 5 -2.59 -14.01 -7.44
C LYS A 5 -2.86 -12.52 -7.69
N GLU A 6 -1.81 -11.74 -7.90
CA GLU A 6 -1.90 -10.30 -8.14
C GLU A 6 -2.65 -9.97 -9.42
N ALA A 7 -2.58 -10.84 -10.44
CA ALA A 7 -3.32 -10.63 -11.69
C ALA A 7 -4.80 -10.97 -11.52
N VAL A 8 -5.12 -11.87 -10.61
CA VAL A 8 -6.50 -12.30 -10.36
C VAL A 8 -7.24 -11.29 -9.47
N SER A 9 -6.53 -10.59 -8.61
CA SER A 9 -7.16 -9.68 -7.63
C SER A 9 -8.12 -8.68 -8.27
N GLY A 10 -7.75 -8.09 -9.40
CA GLY A 10 -8.60 -7.14 -10.11
C GLY A 10 -9.87 -7.77 -10.67
N LEU A 11 -9.89 -9.08 -10.90
CA LEU A 11 -11.07 -9.80 -11.35
C LEU A 11 -12.00 -10.15 -10.19
N VAL A 12 -11.44 -10.29 -8.98
CA VAL A 12 -12.23 -10.60 -7.78
C VAL A 12 -12.99 -9.37 -7.31
N CYS A 13 -12.34 -8.22 -7.26
CA CYS A 13 -12.94 -6.97 -6.80
C CYS A 13 -12.23 -5.78 -7.45
N GLY A 14 -12.71 -5.38 -8.59
CA GLY A 14 -12.19 -4.20 -9.28
C GLY A 14 -13.05 -2.97 -9.02
N PRO A 15 -12.50 -1.75 -9.28
CA PRO A 15 -11.08 -1.51 -9.54
C PRO A 15 -10.25 -1.63 -8.27
N SER A 16 -9.04 -2.16 -8.41
CA SER A 16 -8.15 -2.34 -7.27
C SER A 16 -6.69 -2.46 -7.73
N TYR A 17 -5.77 -2.31 -6.78
CA TYR A 17 -4.35 -2.58 -7.01
C TYR A 17 -3.73 -3.19 -5.76
N VAL A 18 -2.66 -3.95 -5.94
CA VAL A 18 -1.93 -4.55 -4.81
C VAL A 18 -1.23 -3.43 -4.03
N SER A 19 -1.37 -3.44 -2.72
CA SER A 19 -0.83 -2.39 -1.86
C SER A 19 -0.54 -2.92 -0.45
N PHE A 20 -0.35 -2.01 0.49
CA PHE A 20 -0.18 -2.31 1.92
C PHE A 20 0.99 -3.26 2.16
N GLU A 21 0.86 -4.17 3.11
CA GLU A 21 1.94 -5.07 3.49
C GLU A 21 2.40 -5.97 2.35
N ASP A 22 1.48 -6.45 1.50
CA ASP A 22 1.86 -7.30 0.38
C ASP A 22 2.79 -6.56 -0.59
N ALA A 23 2.44 -5.32 -0.96
CA ALA A 23 3.30 -4.52 -1.82
C ALA A 23 4.65 -4.25 -1.16
N LEU A 24 4.67 -3.86 0.11
CA LEU A 24 5.90 -3.60 0.83
C LEU A 24 6.80 -4.83 0.90
N SER A 25 6.21 -6.00 1.10
CA SER A 25 6.94 -7.27 1.10
C SER A 25 7.55 -7.57 -0.27
N ARG A 26 6.81 -7.33 -1.34
CA ARG A 26 7.29 -7.56 -2.72
C ARG A 26 8.44 -6.64 -3.09
N TYR A 27 8.51 -5.44 -2.51
CA TYR A 27 9.63 -4.53 -2.68
C TYR A 27 10.78 -4.79 -1.71
N ASP A 28 10.68 -5.82 -0.87
CA ASP A 28 11.66 -6.16 0.18
C ASP A 28 11.87 -5.03 1.18
N LEU A 29 10.86 -4.19 1.40
CA LEU A 29 10.92 -3.12 2.39
C LEU A 29 10.62 -3.60 3.80
N ILE A 30 9.83 -4.66 3.95
CA ILE A 30 9.56 -5.28 5.24
C ILE A 30 10.06 -6.73 5.21
N PRO A 31 10.53 -7.25 6.36
CA PRO A 31 11.08 -8.62 6.40
C PRO A 31 10.03 -9.70 6.38
N GLU A 32 8.79 -9.40 6.77
CA GLU A 32 7.73 -10.39 6.83
C GLU A 32 7.30 -10.83 5.43
N ARG A 33 7.05 -12.13 5.28
CA ARG A 33 6.38 -12.65 4.10
C ARG A 33 4.88 -12.60 4.33
N VAL A 34 4.17 -12.06 3.35
CA VAL A 34 2.73 -11.86 3.43
C VAL A 34 2.04 -12.91 2.57
N ASN A 35 1.14 -13.68 3.19
CA ASN A 35 0.40 -14.73 2.49
C ASN A 35 -0.88 -14.23 1.84
N GLU A 36 -1.38 -13.09 2.28
CA GLU A 36 -2.59 -12.48 1.77
C GLU A 36 -2.26 -11.44 0.71
N CYS A 37 -3.00 -11.46 -0.41
CA CYS A 37 -2.89 -10.42 -1.42
C CYS A 37 -3.70 -9.22 -0.95
N SER A 38 -3.03 -8.23 -0.38
CA SER A 38 -3.70 -7.03 0.14
C SER A 38 -3.82 -5.98 -0.96
N CYS A 39 -5.04 -5.50 -1.17
CA CYS A 39 -5.36 -4.59 -2.26
C CYS A 39 -6.10 -3.36 -1.77
N ALA A 40 -5.85 -2.24 -2.45
CA ALA A 40 -6.59 -1.01 -2.24
C ALA A 40 -7.71 -0.91 -3.27
N THR A 41 -8.86 -0.40 -2.84
CA THR A 41 -10.01 -0.11 -3.68
C THR A 41 -10.64 1.21 -3.20
N PHE A 42 -11.79 1.58 -3.74
CA PHE A 42 -12.48 2.80 -3.29
C PHE A 42 -14.00 2.64 -3.41
N ALA A 43 -14.71 3.45 -2.64
CA ALA A 43 -16.14 3.59 -2.73
C ALA A 43 -16.95 2.29 -2.58
N LYS A 44 -16.39 1.30 -1.89
CA LYS A 44 -17.13 0.09 -1.52
C LYS A 44 -17.81 0.34 -0.17
N GLN A 45 -18.92 -0.33 0.08
CA GLN A 45 -19.66 -0.15 1.34
C GLN A 45 -18.81 -0.50 2.56
N ARG A 46 -17.91 -1.48 2.42
CA ARG A 46 -17.04 -1.94 3.51
C ARG A 46 -15.79 -2.59 2.95
N ASN A 47 -14.79 -2.71 3.79
CA ASN A 47 -13.61 -3.51 3.49
C ASN A 47 -14.02 -4.98 3.47
N THR A 48 -13.45 -5.76 2.55
CA THR A 48 -13.84 -7.15 2.35
C THR A 48 -12.64 -8.09 2.30
N HIS A 49 -12.92 -9.36 2.55
CA HIS A 49 -11.94 -10.43 2.44
C HIS A 49 -12.51 -11.54 1.57
N TYR A 50 -11.68 -12.10 0.72
CA TYR A 50 -12.06 -13.21 -0.16
C TYR A 50 -11.04 -14.34 -0.06
N LYS A 51 -11.49 -15.55 -0.33
CA LYS A 51 -10.64 -16.72 -0.43
C LYS A 51 -11.01 -17.49 -1.69
N ASN A 52 -9.99 -17.93 -2.42
CA ASN A 52 -10.17 -18.85 -3.55
C ASN A 52 -9.04 -19.88 -3.55
N ASP A 53 -8.94 -20.68 -4.62
CA ASP A 53 -7.92 -21.73 -4.72
C ASP A 53 -6.49 -21.19 -4.71
N LEU A 54 -6.30 -19.90 -5.05
CA LEU A 54 -4.98 -19.26 -5.04
C LEU A 54 -4.61 -18.69 -3.66
N GLY A 55 -5.57 -18.54 -2.75
CA GLY A 55 -5.33 -18.08 -1.40
C GLY A 55 -6.28 -16.97 -0.96
N TYR A 56 -5.76 -16.07 -0.12
CA TYR A 56 -6.55 -15.03 0.53
C TYR A 56 -6.30 -13.68 -0.10
N TYR A 57 -7.37 -12.87 -0.18
CA TYR A 57 -7.33 -11.50 -0.69
C TYR A 57 -8.03 -10.59 0.31
N SER A 58 -7.49 -9.39 0.52
CA SER A 58 -8.20 -8.33 1.23
C SER A 58 -8.33 -7.12 0.33
N PHE A 59 -9.47 -6.42 0.46
CA PHE A 59 -9.75 -5.20 -0.29
C PHE A 59 -10.14 -4.12 0.69
N THR A 60 -9.31 -3.09 0.78
CA THR A 60 -9.46 -2.01 1.75
C THR A 60 -9.70 -0.71 1.01
N ASN A 61 -10.73 0.03 1.41
CA ASN A 61 -11.05 1.31 0.80
C ASN A 61 -10.01 2.37 1.17
N ILE A 62 -9.60 3.14 0.18
CA ILE A 62 -8.85 4.39 0.38
C ILE A 62 -9.63 5.52 -0.31
N PRO A 63 -9.32 6.79 -0.01
CA PRO A 63 -10.03 7.89 -0.66
C PRO A 63 -9.86 7.86 -2.17
N LEU A 64 -10.95 8.09 -2.89
CA LEU A 64 -10.93 8.16 -4.35
C LEU A 64 -9.90 9.16 -4.86
N ARG A 65 -9.76 10.29 -4.18
CA ARG A 65 -8.80 11.33 -4.54
C ARG A 65 -7.36 10.81 -4.58
N ALA A 66 -7.02 9.88 -3.69
CA ALA A 66 -5.68 9.29 -3.62
C ALA A 66 -5.54 8.07 -4.55
N PHE A 67 -6.64 7.39 -4.86
CA PHE A 67 -6.62 6.08 -5.50
C PHE A 67 -5.76 6.01 -6.78
N PRO A 68 -5.91 6.93 -7.76
CA PRO A 68 -5.23 6.74 -9.05
C PRO A 68 -3.74 7.08 -9.06
N TYR A 69 -3.24 7.75 -8.03
CA TYR A 69 -1.85 8.24 -8.02
C TYR A 69 -0.91 7.24 -7.37
N GLY A 70 0.30 7.14 -7.92
CA GLY A 70 1.33 6.27 -7.35
C GLY A 70 1.14 4.79 -7.64
N VAL A 71 0.33 4.45 -8.64
CA VAL A 71 0.08 3.07 -9.04
C VAL A 71 0.89 2.75 -10.29
N VAL A 72 1.55 1.60 -10.29
CA VAL A 72 2.42 1.14 -11.37
C VAL A 72 1.83 -0.11 -12.02
N LEU A 73 1.86 -0.15 -13.34
CA LEU A 73 1.43 -1.33 -14.08
C LEU A 73 2.63 -2.26 -14.28
N TYR A 74 2.53 -3.46 -13.75
CA TYR A 74 3.53 -4.52 -13.94
C TYR A 74 3.05 -5.50 -15.00
N LYS A 75 3.97 -5.94 -15.84
CA LYS A 75 3.65 -6.86 -16.94
C LYS A 75 4.62 -8.03 -16.95
N THR A 76 4.07 -9.21 -17.18
CA THR A 76 4.81 -10.39 -17.61
C THR A 76 4.33 -10.76 -19.01
N PRO A 77 4.97 -11.71 -19.72
CA PRO A 77 4.46 -12.11 -21.03
C PRO A 77 3.01 -12.58 -21.06
N ASN A 78 2.48 -13.07 -19.90
CA ASN A 78 1.15 -13.66 -19.82
C ASN A 78 0.16 -12.85 -19.00
N TYR A 79 0.63 -11.96 -18.11
CA TYR A 79 -0.22 -11.29 -17.15
C TYR A 79 0.20 -9.85 -16.95
N CYS A 80 -0.76 -9.04 -16.52
CA CYS A 80 -0.46 -7.70 -16.03
C CYS A 80 -1.29 -7.43 -14.76
N TRP A 81 -0.76 -6.58 -13.90
CA TRP A 81 -1.47 -6.15 -12.69
C TRP A 81 -0.98 -4.77 -12.25
N ASN A 82 -1.83 -4.10 -11.49
CA ASN A 82 -1.49 -2.82 -10.90
C ASN A 82 -1.02 -3.03 -9.47
N MET A 83 0.02 -2.30 -9.09
CA MET A 83 0.53 -2.34 -7.72
C MET A 83 0.97 -0.94 -7.31
N ALA A 84 0.76 -0.61 -6.04
CA ALA A 84 1.26 0.64 -5.48
C ALA A 84 2.78 0.69 -5.63
N SER A 85 3.32 1.89 -5.90
CA SER A 85 4.75 2.12 -5.72
C SER A 85 5.09 2.00 -4.22
N PRO A 86 6.38 1.85 -3.85
CA PRO A 86 6.74 1.79 -2.43
C PRO A 86 6.21 2.98 -1.65
N GLU A 87 6.32 4.19 -2.22
CA GLU A 87 5.84 5.41 -1.59
C GLU A 87 4.32 5.36 -1.38
N LYS A 88 3.59 4.90 -2.37
CA LYS A 88 2.13 4.79 -2.29
C LYS A 88 1.71 3.74 -1.27
N ALA A 89 2.39 2.61 -1.23
CA ALA A 89 2.07 1.54 -0.29
C ALA A 89 2.23 2.00 1.17
N ILE A 90 3.25 2.80 1.45
CA ILE A 90 3.45 3.39 2.77
C ILE A 90 2.29 4.33 3.12
N CYS A 91 1.89 5.18 2.19
CA CYS A 91 0.78 6.10 2.40
C CYS A 91 -0.53 5.36 2.65
N ASP A 92 -0.83 4.36 1.82
CA ASP A 92 -2.02 3.54 1.98
C ASP A 92 -2.05 2.86 3.35
N LEU A 93 -0.92 2.30 3.76
CA LEU A 93 -0.81 1.61 5.05
C LEU A 93 -1.11 2.57 6.21
N LEU A 94 -0.49 3.74 6.22
CA LEU A 94 -0.70 4.73 7.29
C LEU A 94 -2.14 5.20 7.33
N TYR A 95 -2.80 5.31 6.19
CA TYR A 95 -4.20 5.69 6.14
C TYR A 95 -5.10 4.72 6.92
N THR A 96 -4.75 3.44 6.94
CA THR A 96 -5.57 2.40 7.59
C THR A 96 -5.29 2.25 9.07
N ARG A 97 -4.30 2.94 9.61
CA ARG A 97 -3.89 2.82 11.01
C ARG A 97 -4.59 3.84 11.88
N LYS A 98 -4.68 3.53 13.18
CA LYS A 98 -5.24 4.48 14.16
C LYS A 98 -4.42 5.77 14.17
N PRO A 99 -5.03 6.89 14.51
CA PRO A 99 -4.30 8.16 14.56
C PRO A 99 -3.07 8.08 15.48
N LEU A 100 -1.93 8.52 14.94
CA LEU A 100 -0.67 8.61 15.65
C LEU A 100 -0.54 10.02 16.24
N LYS A 101 0.37 10.19 17.19
CA LYS A 101 0.47 11.45 17.95
C LYS A 101 1.22 12.53 17.19
N ASP A 102 2.36 12.19 16.62
CA ASP A 102 3.26 13.16 16.00
C ASP A 102 4.11 12.50 14.90
N ALA A 103 4.97 13.30 14.28
CA ALA A 103 5.84 12.82 13.21
C ALA A 103 6.80 11.72 13.68
N ASN A 104 7.30 11.82 14.93
CA ASN A 104 8.18 10.79 15.47
C ASN A 104 7.46 9.45 15.63
N ASP A 105 6.18 9.48 16.01
CA ASP A 105 5.38 8.26 16.09
C ASP A 105 5.20 7.60 14.72
N VAL A 106 5.04 8.39 13.67
CA VAL A 106 4.97 7.87 12.30
C VAL A 106 6.27 7.16 11.94
N LEU A 107 7.40 7.81 12.18
CA LEU A 107 8.70 7.19 11.90
C LEU A 107 8.92 5.94 12.75
N GLY A 108 8.55 5.99 14.03
CA GLY A 108 8.63 4.82 14.92
C GLY A 108 7.77 3.66 14.41
N PHE A 109 6.57 3.94 13.93
CA PHE A 109 5.72 2.91 13.33
C PHE A 109 6.37 2.27 12.12
N LEU A 110 6.97 3.08 11.23
CA LEU A 110 7.60 2.57 10.02
C LEU A 110 8.89 1.78 10.32
N PHE A 111 9.74 2.31 11.21
CA PHE A 111 11.06 1.72 11.47
C PHE A 111 11.00 0.57 12.47
N ASP A 112 10.28 0.75 13.57
CA ASP A 112 10.21 -0.26 14.63
C ASP A 112 9.00 -1.19 14.45
N GLY A 113 7.86 -0.63 14.11
CA GLY A 113 6.63 -1.40 13.93
C GLY A 113 6.63 -2.26 12.68
N MET A 114 6.90 -1.66 11.54
CA MET A 114 6.95 -2.37 10.26
C MET A 114 8.32 -2.91 9.92
N ARG A 115 9.34 -2.51 10.67
CA ARG A 115 10.73 -2.92 10.51
C ARG A 115 11.31 -2.55 9.13
N ILE A 116 10.94 -1.38 8.64
CA ILE A 116 11.56 -0.80 7.45
C ILE A 116 12.91 -0.21 7.87
N GLU A 117 13.98 -0.57 7.16
CA GLU A 117 15.31 0.01 7.42
C GLU A 117 15.29 1.49 7.05
N GLU A 118 15.90 2.32 7.92
CA GLU A 118 15.95 3.78 7.68
C GLU A 118 16.56 4.12 6.33
N ASP A 119 17.68 3.46 5.97
CA ASP A 119 18.36 3.74 4.70
C ASP A 119 17.44 3.42 3.51
N ASP A 120 16.68 2.33 3.60
CA ASP A 120 15.74 1.95 2.54
C ASP A 120 14.63 2.98 2.43
N PHE A 121 14.09 3.44 3.57
CA PHE A 121 13.04 4.45 3.58
C PHE A 121 13.52 5.76 2.94
N TYR A 122 14.68 6.27 3.37
CA TYR A 122 15.17 7.53 2.86
C TYR A 122 15.73 7.45 1.44
N SER A 123 15.87 6.23 0.89
CA SER A 123 16.18 6.03 -0.53
C SER A 123 14.97 6.20 -1.43
N LEU A 124 13.76 6.22 -0.87
CA LEU A 124 12.54 6.42 -1.64
C LEU A 124 12.44 7.88 -2.10
N ASP A 125 11.51 8.13 -3.00
CA ASP A 125 11.25 9.47 -3.51
C ASP A 125 10.46 10.28 -2.47
N MET A 126 11.17 11.12 -1.71
CA MET A 126 10.56 11.92 -0.64
C MET A 126 9.57 12.95 -1.19
N GLU A 127 9.84 13.52 -2.36
CA GLU A 127 8.90 14.46 -2.98
C GLU A 127 7.60 13.78 -3.35
N LYS A 128 7.71 12.56 -3.85
CA LYS A 128 6.53 11.76 -4.18
C LYS A 128 5.72 11.42 -2.93
N ILE A 129 6.39 11.09 -1.83
CA ILE A 129 5.70 10.85 -0.55
C ILE A 129 4.96 12.12 -0.11
N ARG A 130 5.60 13.28 -0.20
CA ARG A 130 4.96 14.55 0.17
C ARG A 130 3.72 14.82 -0.69
N PHE A 131 3.84 14.63 -2.00
CA PHE A 131 2.71 14.81 -2.91
C PHE A 131 1.55 13.86 -2.58
N LEU A 132 1.86 12.58 -2.45
CA LEU A 132 0.84 11.56 -2.19
C LEU A 132 0.14 11.80 -0.86
N SER A 133 0.89 12.17 0.18
CA SER A 133 0.34 12.35 1.52
C SER A 133 -0.73 13.43 1.58
N GLU A 134 -0.71 14.40 0.68
CA GLU A 134 -1.71 15.47 0.64
C GLU A 134 -3.08 15.00 0.11
N LEU A 135 -3.12 13.83 -0.52
CA LEU A 135 -4.31 13.37 -1.23
C LEU A 135 -5.32 12.64 -0.32
N TYR A 136 -4.93 12.30 0.90
CA TYR A 136 -5.74 11.43 1.77
C TYR A 136 -6.66 12.19 2.72
N GLY A 137 -6.32 13.42 3.10
CA GLY A 137 -7.09 14.16 4.09
C GLY A 137 -7.11 13.46 5.45
N HIS A 138 -6.02 12.77 5.83
CA HIS A 138 -5.94 11.99 7.05
C HIS A 138 -4.78 12.47 7.91
N SER A 139 -4.97 12.46 9.24
CA SER A 139 -3.96 12.98 10.18
C SER A 139 -2.62 12.27 10.07
N ASN A 140 -2.62 10.95 9.91
CA ASN A 140 -1.37 10.19 9.78
C ASN A 140 -0.56 10.63 8.56
N LEU A 141 -1.23 10.95 7.46
CA LEU A 141 -0.56 11.40 6.24
C LEU A 141 -0.01 12.82 6.37
N LYS A 142 -0.69 13.66 7.14
CA LYS A 142 -0.17 15.00 7.46
C LYS A 142 1.11 14.88 8.30
N LEU A 143 1.13 13.96 9.25
CA LEU A 143 2.31 13.70 10.08
C LEU A 143 3.45 13.10 9.24
N LEU A 144 3.13 12.20 8.31
CA LEU A 144 4.13 11.66 7.39
C LEU A 144 4.78 12.77 6.56
N LYS A 145 3.98 13.67 6.01
CA LYS A 145 4.49 14.81 5.26
C LYS A 145 5.42 15.65 6.11
N GLU A 146 5.05 15.92 7.35
CA GLU A 146 5.90 16.64 8.30
C GLU A 146 7.22 15.92 8.54
N ALA A 147 7.18 14.60 8.70
CA ALA A 147 8.36 13.78 8.97
C ALA A 147 9.37 13.79 7.83
N VAL A 148 8.93 13.96 6.57
CA VAL A 148 9.79 13.93 5.39
C VAL A 148 10.02 15.30 4.77
N SER A 149 9.60 16.36 5.43
CA SER A 149 9.78 17.74 4.97
C SER A 149 11.12 18.32 5.38
#